data_f7c1cf94cb7f476d928540f4874348fd
#
_entry.id   f7c1cf94cb7f476d928540f4874348fd
#
_cell.length_a   1.000
_cell.length_b   1.000
_cell.length_c   1.000
_cell.angle_alpha   90.00
_cell.angle_beta   90.00
_cell.angle_gamma   90.00
#
_symmetry.space_group_name_H-M   'P 1'
#
loop_
_entity.id
_entity.type
_entity.pdbx_description
1 polymer ?
#
loop_
_entity_poly.entity_id
_entity_poly.type
_entity_poly.pdbx_seq_one_letter_code
_entity_poly.pdbx_strand_id
1 'polypeptide(L)'
;MDNVALVRYMKARNIKAESFNMINQDYAWGQDSKKDFTLSMEKLYPAAKPGEDQLPKFGAGQYGTEISALMAKPADVTHSSLWGGDLQAFILQAGPRGLFKRTQVVLSAADHVLPGLGEKMPDGTILGARGAYGLMSPKSALNDWWWDLYSKAYNTYPVQAPYRMVQSLLGLKLAVEKAMAANGGKKPNHEQLAAALKGMEWDSPAGKIRMALGDGHQAIQDTAIGKTRYDAAKKMVVLDDIQRFPAECVNPPANMKSEEWIKAGFPGAKGCP
;
A
#
# COMPACT_ATOMS: atom_id res chain seq x y z
N MET A 1 -5.20 -5.34 -2.61
CA MET A 1 -4.57 -5.41 -1.26
C MET A 1 -4.85 -4.15 -0.46
N ASP A 2 -4.12 -3.05 -0.68
CA ASP A 2 -4.23 -1.87 0.20
C ASP A 2 -5.59 -1.17 0.15
N ASN A 3 -6.27 -1.16 -0.98
CA ASN A 3 -7.63 -0.59 -1.06
C ASN A 3 -8.62 -1.33 -0.15
N VAL A 4 -8.56 -2.66 -0.11
CA VAL A 4 -9.36 -3.46 0.84
C VAL A 4 -8.95 -3.14 2.28
N ALA A 5 -7.65 -3.07 2.56
CA ALA A 5 -7.13 -2.74 3.90
C ALA A 5 -7.57 -1.34 4.35
N LEU A 6 -7.51 -0.33 3.46
CA LEU A 6 -7.96 1.03 3.76
C LEU A 6 -9.44 1.06 4.15
N VAL A 7 -10.30 0.41 3.38
CA VAL A 7 -11.75 0.41 3.66
C VAL A 7 -12.07 -0.38 4.93
N ARG A 8 -11.38 -1.49 5.20
CA ARG A 8 -11.49 -2.23 6.48
C ARG A 8 -11.01 -1.37 7.66
N TYR A 9 -9.88 -0.69 7.51
CA TYR A 9 -9.36 0.23 8.51
C TYR A 9 -10.37 1.33 8.85
N MET A 10 -10.95 1.95 7.82
CA MET A 10 -11.98 2.97 7.99
C MET A 10 -13.21 2.41 8.73
N LYS A 11 -13.66 1.20 8.35
CA LYS A 11 -14.82 0.53 8.96
C LYS A 11 -14.58 0.23 10.44
N ALA A 12 -13.42 -0.32 10.78
CA ALA A 12 -13.04 -0.67 12.15
C ALA A 12 -12.98 0.58 13.08
N ARG A 13 -12.81 1.77 12.51
CA ARG A 13 -12.73 3.05 13.25
C ARG A 13 -13.98 3.89 13.14
N ASN A 14 -15.05 3.35 12.57
CA ASN A 14 -16.32 4.05 12.38
C ASN A 14 -16.14 5.40 11.65
N ILE A 15 -15.20 5.46 10.70
CA ILE A 15 -15.01 6.68 9.91
C ILE A 15 -16.24 6.90 9.05
N LYS A 16 -16.79 8.11 9.12
CA LYS A 16 -17.94 8.51 8.31
C LYS A 16 -17.54 8.44 6.82
N ALA A 17 -18.32 7.74 6.02
CA ALA A 17 -18.10 7.55 4.59
C ALA A 17 -19.43 7.34 3.86
N GLU A 18 -20.34 8.32 3.96
CA GLU A 18 -21.62 8.34 3.20
C GLU A 18 -21.39 8.72 1.75
N SER A 19 -20.24 9.38 1.46
CA SER A 19 -19.81 9.74 0.12
C SER A 19 -18.29 9.63 -0.02
N PHE A 20 -17.83 9.36 -1.23
CA PHE A 20 -16.39 9.31 -1.50
C PHE A 20 -16.04 9.85 -2.89
N ASN A 21 -14.96 10.61 -2.95
CA ASN A 21 -14.31 11.09 -4.16
C ASN A 21 -13.04 10.30 -4.44
N MET A 22 -12.56 10.33 -5.67
CA MET A 22 -11.33 9.65 -6.07
C MET A 22 -10.46 10.54 -6.96
N ILE A 23 -9.14 10.38 -6.81
CA ILE A 23 -8.14 10.91 -7.73
C ILE A 23 -7.05 9.85 -7.94
N ASN A 24 -6.95 9.34 -9.16
CA ASN A 24 -6.03 8.26 -9.52
C ASN A 24 -5.36 8.59 -10.85
N GLN A 25 -4.16 8.06 -11.10
CA GLN A 25 -3.49 8.26 -12.38
C GLN A 25 -4.19 7.47 -13.49
N ASP A 26 -4.33 8.07 -14.68
CA ASP A 26 -4.98 7.44 -15.84
C ASP A 26 -4.06 6.41 -16.54
N TYR A 27 -3.89 5.26 -15.89
CA TYR A 27 -3.27 4.06 -16.45
C TYR A 27 -3.70 2.83 -15.63
N ALA A 28 -3.25 1.61 -16.02
CA ALA A 28 -3.73 0.35 -15.45
C ALA A 28 -3.74 0.33 -13.91
N TRP A 29 -2.66 0.76 -13.24
CA TRP A 29 -2.60 0.83 -11.78
C TRP A 29 -3.69 1.72 -11.17
N GLY A 30 -3.87 2.92 -11.71
CA GLY A 30 -4.88 3.86 -11.19
C GLY A 30 -6.30 3.37 -11.43
N GLN A 31 -6.58 2.79 -12.60
CA GLN A 31 -7.87 2.21 -12.95
C GLN A 31 -8.21 1.00 -12.07
N ASP A 32 -7.26 0.08 -11.87
CA ASP A 32 -7.44 -1.09 -10.98
C ASP A 32 -7.63 -0.66 -9.53
N SER A 33 -6.84 0.32 -9.07
CA SER A 33 -6.95 0.85 -7.71
C SER A 33 -8.31 1.51 -7.45
N LYS A 34 -8.77 2.34 -8.39
CA LYS A 34 -10.12 2.93 -8.38
C LYS A 34 -11.18 1.85 -8.26
N LYS A 35 -11.11 0.82 -9.10
CA LYS A 35 -12.07 -0.28 -9.14
C LYS A 35 -12.10 -1.06 -7.82
N ASP A 36 -10.94 -1.47 -7.33
CA ASP A 36 -10.83 -2.22 -6.07
C ASP A 36 -11.33 -1.39 -4.88
N PHE A 37 -11.02 -0.08 -4.84
CA PHE A 37 -11.54 0.80 -3.79
C PHE A 37 -13.06 0.95 -3.87
N THR A 38 -13.61 1.23 -5.04
CA THR A 38 -15.07 1.35 -5.26
C THR A 38 -15.81 0.09 -4.82
N LEU A 39 -15.37 -1.08 -5.29
CA LEU A 39 -15.97 -2.36 -4.92
C LEU A 39 -15.88 -2.64 -3.40
N SER A 40 -14.76 -2.26 -2.78
CA SER A 40 -14.59 -2.40 -1.33
C SER A 40 -15.54 -1.49 -0.56
N MET A 41 -15.73 -0.24 -1.04
CA MET A 41 -16.72 0.69 -0.47
C MET A 41 -18.15 0.15 -0.62
N GLU A 42 -18.53 -0.34 -1.78
CA GLU A 42 -19.84 -0.95 -2.02
C GLU A 42 -20.14 -2.12 -1.06
N LYS A 43 -19.13 -2.91 -0.69
CA LYS A 43 -19.28 -4.05 0.22
C LYS A 43 -19.27 -3.66 1.69
N LEU A 44 -18.41 -2.76 2.09
CA LEU A 44 -18.18 -2.44 3.52
C LEU A 44 -18.96 -1.19 3.97
N TYR A 45 -19.31 -0.32 3.03
CA TYR A 45 -20.12 0.89 3.21
C TYR A 45 -21.24 0.96 2.16
N PRO A 46 -22.23 0.04 2.18
CA PRO A 46 -23.19 -0.12 1.10
C PRO A 46 -24.10 1.11 0.85
N ALA A 47 -24.19 2.02 1.80
CA ALA A 47 -24.91 3.28 1.64
C ALA A 47 -24.04 4.41 1.05
N ALA A 48 -22.71 4.22 0.94
CA ALA A 48 -21.81 5.22 0.42
C ALA A 48 -22.01 5.47 -1.08
N LYS A 49 -22.04 6.75 -1.46
CA LYS A 49 -22.23 7.16 -2.86
C LYS A 49 -20.91 7.65 -3.45
N PRO A 50 -20.52 7.20 -4.65
CA PRO A 50 -19.40 7.76 -5.38
C PRO A 50 -19.74 9.19 -5.82
N GLY A 51 -18.77 10.10 -5.70
CA GLY A 51 -18.84 11.49 -6.14
C GLY A 51 -17.86 11.77 -7.29
N GLU A 52 -17.02 12.80 -7.13
CA GLU A 52 -16.03 13.19 -8.13
C GLU A 52 -14.96 12.10 -8.34
N ASP A 53 -14.64 11.85 -9.61
CA ASP A 53 -13.66 10.88 -10.06
C ASP A 53 -12.69 11.56 -11.03
N GLN A 54 -11.47 11.81 -10.55
CA GLN A 54 -10.45 12.53 -11.29
C GLN A 54 -9.36 11.55 -11.76
N LEU A 55 -9.04 11.60 -13.04
CA LEU A 55 -8.06 10.71 -13.69
C LEU A 55 -6.99 11.53 -14.44
N PRO A 56 -6.11 12.25 -13.72
CA PRO A 56 -5.00 12.95 -14.34
C PRO A 56 -4.03 11.98 -15.00
N LYS A 57 -3.36 12.44 -16.06
CA LYS A 57 -2.30 11.67 -16.72
C LYS A 57 -1.15 11.37 -15.74
N PHE A 58 -0.49 10.24 -15.93
CA PHE A 58 0.75 9.92 -15.24
C PHE A 58 1.81 11.01 -15.53
N GLY A 59 2.46 11.51 -14.50
CA GLY A 59 3.45 12.58 -14.62
C GLY A 59 2.87 13.98 -14.85
N ALA A 60 1.59 14.20 -14.55
CA ALA A 60 0.94 15.51 -14.74
C ALA A 60 1.62 16.63 -13.94
N GLY A 61 2.03 16.35 -12.70
CA GLY A 61 2.76 17.30 -11.84
C GLY A 61 1.97 18.54 -11.39
N GLN A 62 0.84 18.83 -12.04
CA GLN A 62 -0.06 19.94 -11.74
C GLN A 62 -1.48 19.42 -11.56
N TYR A 63 -2.09 19.72 -10.41
CA TYR A 63 -3.37 19.15 -9.97
C TYR A 63 -4.42 20.22 -9.62
N GLY A 64 -4.22 21.45 -10.11
CA GLY A 64 -5.07 22.59 -9.77
C GLY A 64 -6.54 22.38 -10.14
N THR A 65 -6.81 21.82 -11.31
CA THR A 65 -8.15 21.53 -11.82
C THR A 65 -8.83 20.43 -11.00
N GLU A 66 -8.13 19.33 -10.79
CA GLU A 66 -8.65 18.18 -10.06
C GLU A 66 -8.93 18.55 -8.58
N ILE A 67 -8.02 19.28 -7.93
CA ILE A 67 -8.23 19.78 -6.58
C ILE A 67 -9.44 20.70 -6.52
N SER A 68 -9.62 21.59 -7.50
CA SER A 68 -10.79 22.47 -7.58
C SER A 68 -12.09 21.69 -7.69
N ALA A 69 -12.14 20.66 -8.52
CA ALA A 69 -13.30 19.79 -8.68
C ALA A 69 -13.65 19.05 -7.36
N LEU A 70 -12.62 18.43 -6.72
CA LEU A 70 -12.79 17.75 -5.43
C LEU A 70 -13.26 18.71 -4.33
N MET A 71 -12.81 19.97 -4.34
CA MET A 71 -13.21 20.97 -3.36
C MET A 71 -14.57 21.58 -3.62
N ALA A 72 -15.01 21.64 -4.87
CA ALA A 72 -16.34 22.14 -5.24
C ALA A 72 -17.46 21.19 -4.80
N LYS A 73 -17.16 19.88 -4.80
CA LYS A 73 -18.09 18.83 -4.35
C LYS A 73 -17.37 17.92 -3.33
N PRO A 74 -17.17 18.40 -2.09
CA PRO A 74 -16.48 17.62 -1.08
C PRO A 74 -17.29 16.38 -0.71
N ALA A 75 -16.60 15.27 -0.52
CA ALA A 75 -17.15 14.03 0.02
C ALA A 75 -16.57 13.76 1.42
N ASP A 76 -17.18 12.84 2.16
CA ASP A 76 -16.64 12.43 3.47
C ASP A 76 -15.22 11.88 3.35
N VAL A 77 -14.96 11.11 2.27
CA VAL A 77 -13.67 10.47 1.99
C VAL A 77 -13.16 10.86 0.61
N THR A 78 -11.85 11.09 0.48
CA THR A 78 -11.17 11.21 -0.82
C THR A 78 -10.05 10.18 -0.90
N HIS A 79 -10.18 9.23 -1.82
CA HIS A 79 -9.19 8.19 -2.08
C HIS A 79 -8.21 8.62 -3.17
N SER A 80 -6.94 8.24 -2.99
CA SER A 80 -5.93 8.37 -4.04
C SER A 80 -4.97 7.19 -4.08
N SER A 81 -4.64 6.76 -5.29
CA SER A 81 -3.54 5.84 -5.59
C SER A 81 -2.37 6.52 -6.30
N LEU A 82 -2.35 7.84 -6.34
CA LEU A 82 -1.17 8.60 -6.81
C LEU A 82 0.08 8.14 -6.05
N TRP A 83 1.22 8.16 -6.72
CA TRP A 83 2.48 7.75 -6.11
C TRP A 83 3.66 8.57 -6.68
N GLY A 84 4.83 8.46 -6.02
CA GLY A 84 6.05 9.17 -6.45
C GLY A 84 5.90 10.68 -6.45
N GLY A 85 6.48 11.31 -7.44
CA GLY A 85 6.43 12.77 -7.63
C GLY A 85 5.02 13.32 -7.80
N ASP A 86 4.12 12.54 -8.42
CA ASP A 86 2.72 12.92 -8.61
C ASP A 86 1.97 13.03 -7.28
N LEU A 87 2.15 12.07 -6.38
CA LEU A 87 1.54 12.14 -5.04
C LEU A 87 2.13 13.31 -4.24
N GLN A 88 3.45 13.49 -4.29
CA GLN A 88 4.10 14.61 -3.61
C GLN A 88 3.58 15.95 -4.11
N ALA A 89 3.50 16.13 -5.43
CA ALA A 89 2.97 17.35 -6.06
C ALA A 89 1.50 17.60 -5.69
N PHE A 90 0.68 16.55 -5.70
CA PHE A 90 -0.72 16.63 -5.27
C PHE A 90 -0.85 17.10 -3.82
N ILE A 91 -0.12 16.49 -2.90
CA ILE A 91 -0.17 16.87 -1.48
C ILE A 91 0.28 18.31 -1.25
N LEU A 92 1.39 18.73 -1.88
CA LEU A 92 1.91 20.09 -1.78
C LEU A 92 0.97 21.15 -2.35
N GLN A 93 0.14 20.81 -3.33
CA GLN A 93 -0.87 21.71 -3.92
C GLN A 93 -2.20 21.68 -3.17
N ALA A 94 -2.64 20.49 -2.72
CA ALA A 94 -3.93 20.30 -2.05
C ALA A 94 -3.91 20.71 -0.57
N GLY A 95 -2.79 20.53 0.13
CA GLY A 95 -2.63 20.85 1.55
C GLY A 95 -2.91 22.34 1.85
N PRO A 96 -2.18 23.30 1.25
CA PRO A 96 -2.39 24.72 1.47
C PRO A 96 -3.79 25.20 1.04
N ARG A 97 -4.42 24.54 0.07
CA ARG A 97 -5.78 24.84 -0.38
C ARG A 97 -6.86 24.30 0.56
N GLY A 98 -6.48 23.49 1.55
CA GLY A 98 -7.38 23.02 2.61
C GLY A 98 -8.22 21.80 2.24
N LEU A 99 -7.87 21.02 1.19
CA LEU A 99 -8.59 19.80 0.83
C LEU A 99 -8.62 18.81 2.01
N PHE A 100 -7.51 18.58 2.68
CA PHE A 100 -7.37 17.66 3.80
C PHE A 100 -8.17 18.05 5.07
N LYS A 101 -8.68 19.29 5.11
CA LYS A 101 -9.59 19.76 6.18
C LYS A 101 -11.05 19.53 5.85
N ARG A 102 -11.39 19.23 4.60
CA ARG A 102 -12.76 19.09 4.11
C ARG A 102 -13.20 17.64 3.92
N THR A 103 -12.24 16.73 3.81
CA THR A 103 -12.48 15.32 3.53
C THR A 103 -11.42 14.48 4.26
N GLN A 104 -11.78 13.27 4.66
CA GLN A 104 -10.78 12.29 5.12
C GLN A 104 -10.02 11.75 3.91
N VAL A 105 -8.78 12.17 3.76
CA VAL A 105 -7.95 11.65 2.66
C VAL A 105 -7.37 10.28 3.03
N VAL A 106 -7.48 9.32 2.10
CA VAL A 106 -6.96 7.96 2.23
C VAL A 106 -6.07 7.63 1.02
N LEU A 107 -4.85 7.17 1.27
CA LEU A 107 -3.80 6.98 0.26
C LEU A 107 -3.34 5.52 0.22
N SER A 108 -3.43 4.87 -0.94
CA SER A 108 -3.08 3.45 -1.07
C SER A 108 -1.58 3.16 -0.98
N ALA A 109 -0.72 4.12 -1.35
CA ALA A 109 0.72 3.91 -1.45
C ALA A 109 1.47 5.22 -1.19
N ALA A 110 1.67 5.61 0.08
CA ALA A 110 2.16 6.94 0.40
C ALA A 110 3.37 7.01 1.35
N ASP A 111 3.85 5.91 1.88
CA ASP A 111 4.98 5.89 2.82
C ASP A 111 6.25 6.51 2.23
N HIS A 112 6.48 6.31 0.94
CA HIS A 112 7.69 6.74 0.25
C HIS A 112 7.82 8.26 0.08
N VAL A 113 6.73 9.02 0.18
CA VAL A 113 6.78 10.49 0.10
C VAL A 113 6.93 11.17 1.47
N LEU A 114 6.74 10.43 2.57
CA LEU A 114 6.80 10.98 3.93
C LEU A 114 8.14 11.64 4.27
N PRO A 115 9.30 11.03 3.96
CA PRO A 115 10.60 11.67 4.25
C PRO A 115 10.78 13.00 3.55
N GLY A 116 10.31 13.12 2.31
CA GLY A 116 10.44 14.34 1.51
C GLY A 116 9.42 15.43 1.84
N LEU A 117 8.25 15.05 2.34
CA LEU A 117 7.19 16.00 2.72
C LEU A 117 7.42 16.60 4.12
N GLY A 118 7.88 15.81 5.09
CA GLY A 118 8.07 16.27 6.46
C GLY A 118 6.83 16.98 7.00
N GLU A 119 7.00 18.18 7.54
CA GLU A 119 5.91 18.99 8.10
C GLU A 119 4.80 19.39 7.12
N LYS A 120 5.05 19.25 5.80
CA LYS A 120 4.06 19.53 4.76
C LYS A 120 3.08 18.38 4.55
N MET A 121 3.33 17.21 5.15
CA MET A 121 2.37 16.11 5.14
C MET A 121 1.22 16.42 6.10
N PRO A 122 -0.04 16.53 5.63
CA PRO A 122 -1.15 16.84 6.51
C PRO A 122 -1.37 15.74 7.56
N ASP A 123 -1.52 16.16 8.82
CA ASP A 123 -1.88 15.27 9.92
C ASP A 123 -3.26 14.65 9.71
N GLY A 124 -3.43 13.43 10.19
CA GLY A 124 -4.69 12.72 10.10
C GLY A 124 -4.95 12.04 8.76
N THR A 125 -4.03 12.11 7.80
CA THR A 125 -4.14 11.36 6.55
C THR A 125 -3.97 9.87 6.81
N ILE A 126 -4.89 9.05 6.32
CA ILE A 126 -4.79 7.59 6.40
C ILE A 126 -4.01 7.08 5.20
N LEU A 127 -3.05 6.20 5.43
CA LEU A 127 -2.22 5.70 4.34
C LEU A 127 -1.76 4.25 4.51
N GLY A 128 -1.49 3.62 3.37
CA GLY A 128 -0.79 2.35 3.23
C GLY A 128 0.52 2.48 2.48
N ALA A 129 1.24 1.36 2.36
CA ALA A 129 2.53 1.26 1.70
C ALA A 129 2.62 0.06 0.74
N ARG A 130 1.51 -0.57 0.40
CA ARG A 130 1.44 -1.84 -0.36
C ARG A 130 2.20 -2.97 0.32
N GLY A 131 2.15 -2.98 1.65
CA GLY A 131 2.82 -3.91 2.57
C GLY A 131 3.07 -3.24 3.92
N ALA A 132 3.60 -3.97 4.88
CA ALA A 132 3.99 -3.44 6.18
C ALA A 132 5.43 -2.91 6.13
N TYR A 133 5.64 -1.76 5.49
CA TYR A 133 6.96 -1.18 5.24
C TYR A 133 7.23 0.08 6.08
N GLY A 134 8.47 0.49 6.14
CA GLY A 134 8.90 1.73 6.78
C GLY A 134 8.39 1.85 8.23
N LEU A 135 7.73 2.94 8.53
CA LEU A 135 7.15 3.20 9.86
C LEU A 135 6.08 2.19 10.30
N MET A 136 5.56 1.37 9.36
CA MET A 136 4.57 0.32 9.62
C MET A 136 5.18 -1.08 9.70
N SER A 137 6.51 -1.22 9.54
CA SER A 137 7.18 -2.52 9.54
C SER A 137 7.06 -3.24 10.89
N PRO A 138 7.03 -4.59 10.90
CA PRO A 138 7.01 -5.35 12.14
C PRO A 138 8.34 -5.22 12.87
N LYS A 139 8.31 -5.29 14.19
CA LYS A 139 9.52 -5.41 14.99
C LYS A 139 10.09 -6.83 14.87
N SER A 140 11.31 -6.94 14.37
CA SER A 140 12.06 -8.20 14.29
C SER A 140 13.55 -7.91 14.14
N ALA A 141 14.41 -8.84 14.53
CA ALA A 141 15.86 -8.71 14.36
C ALA A 141 16.25 -8.45 12.88
N LEU A 142 15.54 -9.08 11.94
CA LEU A 142 15.77 -8.88 10.51
C LEU A 142 15.37 -7.48 10.04
N ASN A 143 14.28 -6.92 10.59
CA ASN A 143 13.90 -5.54 10.31
C ASN A 143 14.86 -4.53 10.96
N ASP A 144 15.28 -4.77 12.19
CA ASP A 144 16.22 -3.90 12.90
C ASP A 144 17.57 -3.84 12.15
N TRP A 145 18.07 -4.99 11.70
CA TRP A 145 19.26 -5.09 10.85
C TRP A 145 19.10 -4.27 9.56
N TRP A 146 17.97 -4.44 8.85
CA TRP A 146 17.72 -3.74 7.59
C TRP A 146 17.59 -2.23 7.78
N TRP A 147 16.86 -1.83 8.80
CA TRP A 147 16.66 -0.43 9.13
C TRP A 147 17.99 0.26 9.45
N ASP A 148 18.80 -0.35 10.31
CA ASP A 148 20.11 0.16 10.70
C ASP A 148 21.07 0.28 9.50
N LEU A 149 21.16 -0.77 8.69
CA LEU A 149 21.99 -0.79 7.49
C LEU A 149 21.61 0.34 6.51
N TYR A 150 20.31 0.46 6.21
CA TYR A 150 19.81 1.45 5.27
C TYR A 150 19.97 2.88 5.80
N SER A 151 19.59 3.10 7.06
CA SER A 151 19.63 4.44 7.66
C SER A 151 21.06 4.96 7.80
N LYS A 152 22.03 4.11 8.08
CA LYS A 152 23.47 4.46 8.08
C LYS A 152 23.98 4.84 6.69
N ALA A 153 23.51 4.15 5.65
CA ALA A 153 23.95 4.38 4.29
C ALA A 153 23.35 5.66 3.67
N TYR A 154 22.09 5.98 3.99
CA TYR A 154 21.32 7.01 3.28
C TYR A 154 20.80 8.15 4.17
N ASN A 155 21.10 8.13 5.47
CA ASN A 155 20.64 9.13 6.43
C ASN A 155 19.12 9.34 6.45
N THR A 156 18.38 8.27 6.16
CA THR A 156 16.91 8.21 6.20
C THR A 156 16.46 6.78 6.42
N TYR A 157 15.22 6.58 6.85
CA TYR A 157 14.68 5.23 7.02
C TYR A 157 14.23 4.60 5.69
N PRO A 158 14.26 3.26 5.56
CA PRO A 158 13.80 2.58 4.36
C PRO A 158 12.28 2.68 4.21
N VAL A 159 11.83 2.97 3.00
CA VAL A 159 10.43 3.00 2.59
C VAL A 159 10.09 1.82 1.69
N GLN A 160 8.92 1.78 1.08
CA GLN A 160 8.43 0.66 0.26
C GLN A 160 9.46 0.09 -0.73
N ALA A 161 10.07 0.93 -1.57
CA ALA A 161 10.93 0.43 -2.66
C ALA A 161 12.16 -0.34 -2.15
N PRO A 162 12.99 0.19 -1.23
CA PRO A 162 14.11 -0.57 -0.64
C PRO A 162 13.66 -1.82 0.13
N TYR A 163 12.51 -1.81 0.81
CA TYR A 163 11.97 -3.03 1.42
C TYR A 163 11.66 -4.11 0.40
N ARG A 164 11.02 -3.75 -0.71
CA ARG A 164 10.72 -4.70 -1.78
C ARG A 164 11.99 -5.26 -2.42
N MET A 165 13.00 -4.44 -2.60
CA MET A 165 14.27 -4.89 -3.14
C MET A 165 14.94 -5.92 -2.22
N VAL A 166 15.10 -5.61 -0.92
CA VAL A 166 15.77 -6.54 0.02
C VAL A 166 14.99 -7.85 0.15
N GLN A 167 13.67 -7.82 0.25
CA GLN A 167 12.87 -9.04 0.34
C GLN A 167 12.94 -9.88 -0.93
N SER A 168 13.03 -9.25 -2.11
CA SER A 168 13.20 -9.96 -3.38
C SER A 168 14.58 -10.60 -3.49
N LEU A 169 15.63 -9.92 -3.03
CA LEU A 169 17.00 -10.46 -3.01
C LEU A 169 17.12 -11.64 -2.04
N LEU A 170 16.49 -11.56 -0.87
CA LEU A 170 16.48 -12.68 0.10
C LEU A 170 15.73 -13.89 -0.50
N GLY A 171 14.59 -13.67 -1.13
CA GLY A 171 13.84 -14.73 -1.81
C GLY A 171 14.61 -15.32 -2.98
N LEU A 172 15.27 -14.49 -3.79
CA LEU A 172 16.11 -14.97 -4.90
C LEU A 172 17.29 -15.81 -4.40
N LYS A 173 17.99 -15.36 -3.35
CA LYS A 173 19.08 -16.13 -2.73
C LYS A 173 18.59 -17.53 -2.34
N LEU A 174 17.50 -17.63 -1.62
CA LEU A 174 16.93 -18.91 -1.19
C LEU A 174 16.48 -19.78 -2.37
N ALA A 175 15.90 -19.19 -3.40
CA ALA A 175 15.53 -19.91 -4.62
C ALA A 175 16.74 -20.49 -5.36
N VAL A 176 17.83 -19.71 -5.45
CA VAL A 176 19.11 -20.18 -6.05
C VAL A 176 19.66 -21.34 -5.22
N GLU A 177 19.76 -21.23 -3.92
CA GLU A 177 20.25 -22.29 -3.03
C GLU A 177 19.41 -23.57 -3.16
N LYS A 178 18.10 -23.44 -3.15
CA LYS A 178 17.16 -24.57 -3.35
C LYS A 178 17.33 -25.22 -4.71
N ALA A 179 17.43 -24.43 -5.77
CA ALA A 179 17.62 -24.94 -7.14
C ALA A 179 19.00 -25.58 -7.31
N MET A 180 20.06 -25.02 -6.74
CA MET A 180 21.39 -25.62 -6.74
C MET A 180 21.42 -26.96 -6.01
N ALA A 181 20.80 -27.05 -4.84
CA ALA A 181 20.70 -28.31 -4.10
C ALA A 181 19.99 -29.40 -4.92
N ALA A 182 18.92 -29.05 -5.66
CA ALA A 182 18.20 -29.98 -6.54
C ALA A 182 18.98 -30.33 -7.81
N ASN A 183 19.99 -29.51 -8.23
CA ASN A 183 20.76 -29.65 -9.47
C ASN A 183 22.21 -30.11 -9.21
N GLY A 184 22.46 -30.82 -8.13
CA GLY A 184 23.79 -31.35 -7.79
C GLY A 184 24.86 -30.28 -7.61
N GLY A 185 24.49 -29.11 -7.06
CA GLY A 185 25.37 -27.98 -6.79
C GLY A 185 25.69 -27.09 -8.02
N LYS A 186 25.13 -27.40 -9.20
CA LYS A 186 25.38 -26.63 -10.42
C LYS A 186 24.51 -25.36 -10.46
N LYS A 187 25.02 -24.32 -11.12
CA LYS A 187 24.27 -23.07 -11.37
C LYS A 187 22.93 -23.37 -12.06
N PRO A 188 21.79 -22.95 -11.49
CA PRO A 188 20.49 -23.19 -12.08
C PRO A 188 20.25 -22.27 -13.29
N ASN A 189 19.45 -22.74 -14.24
CA ASN A 189 18.87 -21.90 -15.28
C ASN A 189 17.62 -21.17 -14.75
N HIS A 190 17.04 -20.29 -15.55
CA HIS A 190 15.89 -19.50 -15.14
C HIS A 190 14.62 -20.33 -14.91
N GLU A 191 14.42 -21.43 -15.62
CA GLU A 191 13.27 -22.33 -15.42
C GLU A 191 13.38 -23.06 -14.08
N GLN A 192 14.59 -23.52 -13.73
CA GLN A 192 14.86 -24.14 -12.44
C GLN A 192 14.68 -23.16 -11.29
N LEU A 193 15.04 -21.87 -11.47
CA LEU A 193 14.78 -20.82 -10.49
C LEU A 193 13.28 -20.53 -10.34
N ALA A 194 12.54 -20.44 -11.46
CA ALA A 194 11.10 -20.23 -11.42
C ALA A 194 10.39 -21.39 -10.71
N ALA A 195 10.78 -22.63 -10.99
CA ALA A 195 10.26 -23.81 -10.31
C ALA A 195 10.60 -23.82 -8.81
N ALA A 196 11.80 -23.36 -8.43
CA ALA A 196 12.19 -23.26 -7.03
C ALA A 196 11.41 -22.20 -6.26
N LEU A 197 11.06 -21.07 -6.91
CA LEU A 197 10.24 -20.00 -6.34
C LEU A 197 8.78 -20.42 -6.13
N LYS A 198 8.25 -21.32 -6.94
CA LYS A 198 6.85 -21.74 -6.88
C LYS A 198 6.46 -22.21 -5.48
N GLY A 199 5.49 -21.52 -4.87
CA GLY A 199 4.99 -21.84 -3.53
C GLY A 199 5.99 -21.63 -2.39
N MET A 200 7.12 -20.96 -2.63
CA MET A 200 8.14 -20.73 -1.62
C MET A 200 7.70 -19.69 -0.59
N GLU A 201 8.15 -19.89 0.65
CA GLU A 201 7.97 -18.92 1.74
C GLU A 201 9.33 -18.55 2.32
N TRP A 202 9.44 -17.29 2.78
CA TRP A 202 10.63 -16.83 3.49
C TRP A 202 10.32 -15.64 4.39
N ASP A 203 11.18 -15.42 5.38
CA ASP A 203 11.13 -14.26 6.24
C ASP A 203 11.83 -13.06 5.58
N SER A 204 11.25 -11.90 5.73
CA SER A 204 11.80 -10.63 5.25
C SER A 204 11.71 -9.55 6.35
N PRO A 205 12.41 -8.42 6.19
CA PRO A 205 12.25 -7.29 7.12
C PRO A 205 10.82 -6.80 7.31
N ALA A 206 9.95 -7.02 6.30
CA ALA A 206 8.53 -6.66 6.37
C ALA A 206 7.61 -7.80 6.84
N GLY A 207 8.17 -8.90 7.32
CA GLY A 207 7.44 -10.10 7.71
C GLY A 207 7.56 -11.23 6.68
N LYS A 208 6.69 -12.22 6.80
CA LYS A 208 6.70 -13.41 5.94
C LYS A 208 6.18 -13.10 4.53
N ILE A 209 6.91 -13.57 3.55
CA ILE A 209 6.52 -13.54 2.13
C ILE A 209 6.12 -14.96 1.71
N ARG A 210 5.04 -15.09 0.94
CA ARG A 210 4.59 -16.36 0.37
C ARG A 210 4.29 -16.22 -1.11
N MET A 211 4.81 -17.11 -1.91
CA MET A 211 4.50 -17.22 -3.35
C MET A 211 3.20 -18.01 -3.51
N ALA A 212 2.06 -17.33 -3.42
CA ALA A 212 0.75 -17.96 -3.25
C ALA A 212 -0.22 -17.76 -4.41
N LEU A 213 -0.16 -16.63 -5.12
CA LEU A 213 -1.03 -16.33 -6.25
C LEU A 213 -0.33 -16.62 -7.58
N GLY A 214 -1.07 -16.58 -8.70
CA GLY A 214 -0.49 -16.80 -10.04
C GLY A 214 0.22 -18.13 -10.14
N ASP A 215 -0.45 -19.22 -9.77
CA ASP A 215 0.14 -20.58 -9.73
C ASP A 215 1.41 -20.67 -8.87
N GLY A 216 1.47 -19.90 -7.76
CA GLY A 216 2.61 -19.88 -6.85
C GLY A 216 3.78 -19.01 -7.32
N HIS A 217 3.57 -18.11 -8.28
CA HIS A 217 4.60 -17.21 -8.81
C HIS A 217 4.35 -15.73 -8.45
N GLN A 218 3.25 -15.41 -7.76
CA GLN A 218 2.99 -14.07 -7.25
C GLN A 218 3.00 -14.06 -5.73
N ALA A 219 3.80 -13.19 -5.17
CA ALA A 219 3.97 -13.05 -3.72
C ALA A 219 2.76 -12.35 -3.07
N ILE A 220 2.39 -12.83 -1.88
CA ILE A 220 1.53 -12.13 -0.92
C ILE A 220 2.28 -11.91 0.38
N GLN A 221 1.84 -10.91 1.12
CA GLN A 221 2.36 -10.55 2.43
C GLN A 221 1.30 -9.77 3.22
N ASP A 222 1.53 -9.62 4.51
CA ASP A 222 0.74 -8.73 5.34
C ASP A 222 0.86 -7.28 4.85
N THR A 223 -0.17 -6.47 5.08
CA THR A 223 -0.11 -5.03 4.88
C THR A 223 -0.45 -4.29 6.17
N ALA A 224 -0.17 -2.99 6.19
CA ALA A 224 -0.50 -2.15 7.32
C ALA A 224 -1.03 -0.80 6.85
N ILE A 225 -1.93 -0.24 7.64
CA ILE A 225 -2.50 1.09 7.45
C ILE A 225 -2.23 1.88 8.73
N GLY A 226 -1.89 3.14 8.58
CA GLY A 226 -1.65 4.05 9.69
C GLY A 226 -2.15 5.46 9.38
N LYS A 227 -2.12 6.33 10.38
CA LYS A 227 -2.57 7.71 10.32
C LYS A 227 -1.40 8.66 10.58
N THR A 228 -1.20 9.64 9.73
CA THR A 228 -0.07 10.57 9.81
C THR A 228 -0.19 11.54 10.97
N ARG A 229 0.96 11.85 11.58
CA ARG A 229 1.16 12.98 12.49
C ARG A 229 2.59 13.48 12.36
N TYR A 230 2.77 14.79 12.28
CA TYR A 230 4.10 15.37 12.32
C TYR A 230 4.62 15.42 13.76
N ASP A 231 5.78 14.84 14.00
CA ASP A 231 6.48 14.90 15.28
C ASP A 231 7.56 15.99 15.23
N ALA A 232 7.27 17.15 15.82
CA ALA A 232 8.17 18.30 15.80
C ALA A 232 9.49 18.04 16.55
N ALA A 233 9.50 17.18 17.57
CA ALA A 233 10.72 16.85 18.31
C ALA A 233 11.65 15.97 17.47
N LYS A 234 11.09 15.04 16.69
CA LYS A 234 11.83 14.17 15.76
C LYS A 234 12.04 14.81 14.39
N LYS A 235 11.36 15.91 14.10
CA LYS A 235 11.33 16.58 12.79
C LYS A 235 10.97 15.65 11.63
N MET A 236 10.02 14.74 11.87
CA MET A 236 9.59 13.76 10.88
C MET A 236 8.10 13.42 11.04
N VAL A 237 7.52 12.89 9.98
CA VAL A 237 6.19 12.26 10.06
C VAL A 237 6.32 10.95 10.82
N VAL A 238 5.41 10.72 11.74
CA VAL A 238 5.19 9.43 12.42
C VAL A 238 3.81 8.93 12.05
N LEU A 239 3.57 7.64 12.29
CA LEU A 239 2.26 7.04 12.08
C LEU A 239 1.69 6.56 13.41
N ASP A 240 0.51 7.07 13.71
CA ASP A 240 -0.30 6.64 14.84
C ASP A 240 -1.33 5.61 14.37
N ASP A 241 -1.93 4.90 15.33
CA ASP A 241 -3.05 3.98 15.12
C ASP A 241 -2.79 2.95 13.99
N ILE A 242 -1.59 2.39 13.97
CA ILE A 242 -1.20 1.41 12.96
C ILE A 242 -1.98 0.11 13.17
N GLN A 243 -2.68 -0.33 12.13
CA GLN A 243 -3.33 -1.64 12.07
C GLN A 243 -2.70 -2.50 10.98
N ARG A 244 -2.33 -3.73 11.35
CA ARG A 244 -1.85 -4.75 10.41
C ARG A 244 -2.98 -5.66 10.00
N PHE A 245 -2.93 -6.06 8.75
CA PHE A 245 -3.87 -6.99 8.13
C PHE A 245 -3.10 -8.19 7.61
N PRO A 246 -3.42 -9.41 8.08
CA PRO A 246 -2.88 -10.62 7.49
C PRO A 246 -3.10 -10.68 5.98
N ALA A 247 -2.18 -11.32 5.27
CA ALA A 247 -2.24 -11.41 3.82
C ALA A 247 -3.59 -11.93 3.30
N GLU A 248 -4.19 -12.90 3.98
CA GLU A 248 -5.47 -13.52 3.64
C GLU A 248 -6.67 -12.58 3.81
N CYS A 249 -6.51 -11.55 4.64
CA CYS A 249 -7.57 -10.56 4.86
C CYS A 249 -7.68 -9.53 3.74
N VAL A 250 -6.68 -9.44 2.89
CA VAL A 250 -6.54 -8.36 1.90
C VAL A 250 -6.16 -8.84 0.50
N ASN A 251 -5.93 -10.14 0.33
CA ASN A 251 -5.70 -10.78 -0.97
C ASN A 251 -6.73 -11.85 -1.25
N PRO A 252 -7.09 -12.07 -2.52
CA PRO A 252 -7.96 -13.17 -2.93
C PRO A 252 -7.27 -14.53 -2.74
N PRO A 253 -8.03 -15.63 -2.73
CA PRO A 253 -7.48 -16.97 -2.91
C PRO A 253 -6.74 -17.11 -4.25
N ALA A 254 -5.85 -18.10 -4.36
CA ALA A 254 -4.94 -18.29 -5.49
C ALA A 254 -5.61 -18.32 -6.88
N ASN A 255 -6.83 -18.83 -6.96
CA ASN A 255 -7.58 -19.03 -8.20
C ASN A 255 -8.72 -18.04 -8.43
N MET A 256 -8.72 -16.89 -7.71
CA MET A 256 -9.76 -15.88 -7.80
C MET A 256 -9.14 -14.50 -8.08
N LYS A 257 -9.75 -13.72 -8.96
CA LYS A 257 -9.35 -12.32 -9.19
C LYS A 257 -9.81 -11.42 -8.06
N SER A 258 -9.11 -10.30 -7.81
CA SER A 258 -9.47 -9.34 -6.75
C SER A 258 -10.91 -8.85 -6.88
N GLU A 259 -11.32 -8.48 -8.08
CA GLU A 259 -12.68 -8.03 -8.37
C GLU A 259 -13.75 -9.06 -8.00
N GLU A 260 -13.56 -10.31 -8.40
CA GLU A 260 -14.49 -11.40 -8.11
C GLU A 260 -14.56 -11.67 -6.61
N TRP A 261 -13.41 -11.65 -5.95
CA TRP A 261 -13.28 -11.86 -4.52
C TRP A 261 -14.00 -10.77 -3.70
N ILE A 262 -13.81 -9.50 -4.06
CA ILE A 262 -14.47 -8.38 -3.40
C ILE A 262 -15.99 -8.47 -3.62
N LYS A 263 -16.43 -8.67 -4.88
CA LYS A 263 -17.85 -8.82 -5.22
C LYS A 263 -18.53 -9.97 -4.49
N ALA A 264 -17.82 -11.07 -4.26
CA ALA A 264 -18.29 -12.21 -3.50
C ALA A 264 -18.32 -11.98 -1.97
N GLY A 265 -17.88 -10.82 -1.47
CA GLY A 265 -17.85 -10.50 -0.05
C GLY A 265 -16.68 -11.12 0.70
N PHE A 266 -15.52 -11.16 0.05
CA PHE A 266 -14.24 -11.58 0.64
C PHE A 266 -14.23 -13.03 1.16
N PRO A 267 -14.61 -14.05 0.36
CA PRO A 267 -14.60 -15.44 0.81
C PRO A 267 -13.20 -15.85 1.30
N GLY A 268 -13.16 -16.56 2.43
CA GLY A 268 -11.90 -16.94 3.07
C GLY A 268 -11.32 -15.93 4.06
N ALA A 269 -11.70 -14.67 3.98
CA ALA A 269 -11.24 -13.60 4.88
C ALA A 269 -12.09 -13.56 6.19
N LYS A 270 -12.17 -14.68 6.91
CA LYS A 270 -12.93 -14.77 8.17
C LYS A 270 -12.11 -14.23 9.35
N GLY A 271 -12.77 -13.53 10.27
CA GLY A 271 -12.12 -12.99 11.49
C GLY A 271 -11.12 -11.85 11.21
N CYS A 272 -11.21 -11.25 10.04
CA CYS A 272 -10.34 -10.13 9.66
C CYS A 272 -10.77 -8.82 10.33
N PRO A 273 -9.80 -8.03 10.78
CA PRO A 273 -10.05 -6.74 11.40
C PRO A 273 -10.64 -5.72 10.41
#